data_7677d6a275af3cd048d19f6779b56408
#
_entry.id   7677d6a275af3cd048d19f6779b56408
#
_cell.length_a   1.000
_cell.length_b   1.000
_cell.length_c   1.000
_cell.angle_alpha   90.00
_cell.angle_beta   90.00
_cell.angle_gamma   90.00
#
_symmetry.space_group_name_H-M   'P 1'
#
loop_
_entity.id
_entity.type
_entity.pdbx_description
1 polymer ?
#
loop_
_entity_poly.entity_id
_entity_poly.type
_entity_poly.pdbx_seq_one_letter_code
_entity_poly.pdbx_strand_id
1 'polypeptide(L)'
;MTICVCIEKEYPMTNKSETLSFQAEVAKVLDIVIHSLYSNKEIFLRELISNAADACDKLRYAILTHPELAAKTDGFKVTVAPDKKTKTLTVTDNGIGMNRDDLINHLGTIARSGSAEFIKSLSGDKQKDMALIGQFGVGFYASFMVADKVQVRTKKAGDDSGWLWESKGAGNFTITPDKEAPQGTSVILHLTKENDEFLDPFRLRHLIKQYSDFISLPIFLKNDKQEETVNAGSALWMKNKSEVTDTQYKDFYQSISHAFDTPWDTLHFHAEGVIDYTALLFIPTKPPVNLFQPDRKSGLNLYVNQVFIADDVDLVPFWLRFLSGVIDTKDLPLNVSREMLQQTPVLQKIKQGLTKKVLAELKKRAEKPEEYQTFWDSFGIVLKEGLYEPSDVRDEVAELCRFYSTNGEELTTLADYVSRMKKNQEAIYYLTGSDLPTLRQNPQLEGFTSKGIEVLLLTDPIDEFWTNTFPDYKGKKFLAVQQAGAELEKLSDEKPKGEALSKEDADKLIEKIKATLGDEVKDVQTTDRLTKSPMSLVTGAGQMSLNLERLMRAHGQQTAFNSDRILQINPYHPLIHKMAEMEDPADYVRVLFDQTLVVEGEPVKDPARWIEKLTELLLK
;
A
#
# COMPACT_ATOMS: atom_id res chain seq x y z
N MET A 1 51.85 -1.41 61.95
CA MET A 1 51.78 -0.22 61.12
C MET A 1 52.52 -0.59 59.81
N THR A 2 51.81 -1.20 58.91
CA THR A 2 52.38 -1.73 57.68
C THR A 2 51.96 -0.79 56.52
N ILE A 3 52.96 -0.11 55.96
CA ILE A 3 52.79 0.87 54.92
C ILE A 3 52.65 0.07 53.59
N CYS A 4 51.50 0.16 53.02
CA CYS A 4 51.26 -0.37 51.63
C CYS A 4 51.76 0.67 50.65
N VAL A 5 52.86 0.36 49.95
CA VAL A 5 53.40 1.17 48.86
C VAL A 5 52.63 0.80 47.59
N CYS A 6 51.78 1.67 47.12
CA CYS A 6 51.21 1.59 45.77
C CYS A 6 52.29 1.95 44.74
N ILE A 7 52.73 1.00 43.96
CA ILE A 7 53.59 1.24 42.79
C ILE A 7 52.65 1.62 41.64
N GLU A 8 52.49 2.93 41.36
CA GLU A 8 51.93 3.40 40.10
C GLU A 8 52.89 3.06 38.96
N LYS A 9 52.51 2.16 38.12
CA LYS A 9 53.16 1.96 36.83
C LYS A 9 52.76 3.10 35.91
N GLU A 10 53.61 4.13 35.81
CA GLU A 10 53.53 5.12 34.72
C GLU A 10 53.86 4.41 33.38
N TYR A 11 52.87 4.30 32.52
CA TYR A 11 53.08 3.98 31.10
C TYR A 11 53.51 5.25 30.40
N PRO A 12 54.67 5.30 29.73
CA PRO A 12 55.06 6.46 28.95
C PRO A 12 54.07 6.67 27.79
N MET A 13 53.38 7.78 27.77
CA MET A 13 52.56 8.19 26.64
C MET A 13 53.43 8.42 25.43
N THR A 14 53.58 7.40 24.57
CA THR A 14 54.20 7.55 23.28
C THR A 14 53.15 8.09 22.28
N ASN A 15 53.41 9.22 21.68
CA ASN A 15 52.58 9.92 20.67
C ASN A 15 52.47 9.11 19.33
N LYS A 16 52.50 7.80 19.33
CA LYS A 16 52.29 6.94 18.18
C LYS A 16 50.89 6.34 18.29
N SER A 17 50.06 6.60 17.29
CA SER A 17 48.77 5.90 17.13
C SER A 17 49.03 4.41 16.96
N GLU A 18 48.45 3.62 17.83
CA GLU A 18 48.50 2.15 17.74
C GLU A 18 47.17 1.67 17.17
N THR A 19 47.19 0.91 16.07
CA THR A 19 46.01 0.30 15.49
C THR A 19 45.85 -1.11 16.06
N LEU A 20 44.83 -1.33 16.87
CA LEU A 20 44.52 -2.63 17.45
C LEU A 20 43.31 -3.24 16.71
N SER A 21 43.34 -4.56 16.54
CA SER A 21 42.20 -5.30 15.99
C SER A 21 41.20 -5.61 17.07
N PHE A 22 39.89 -5.49 16.75
CA PHE A 22 38.80 -5.94 17.63
C PHE A 22 38.91 -7.46 17.84
N GLN A 23 38.72 -7.90 19.09
CA GLN A 23 38.56 -9.31 19.46
C GLN A 23 37.09 -9.64 19.63
N ALA A 24 36.62 -10.78 19.15
CA ALA A 24 35.26 -11.24 19.27
C ALA A 24 35.15 -12.50 20.13
N GLU A 25 34.22 -12.53 21.10
CA GLU A 25 33.82 -13.77 21.77
C GLU A 25 32.83 -14.52 20.89
N VAL A 26 33.29 -15.52 20.15
CA VAL A 26 32.53 -16.26 19.13
C VAL A 26 31.22 -16.81 19.70
N ALA A 27 31.21 -17.33 20.90
CA ALA A 27 29.99 -17.86 21.54
C ALA A 27 28.91 -16.79 21.76
N LYS A 28 29.29 -15.57 22.16
CA LYS A 28 28.34 -14.46 22.33
C LYS A 28 27.84 -13.93 20.98
N VAL A 29 28.72 -13.86 19.98
CA VAL A 29 28.28 -13.47 18.63
C VAL A 29 27.30 -14.49 18.07
N LEU A 30 27.54 -15.77 18.29
CA LEU A 30 26.63 -16.83 17.86
C LEU A 30 25.28 -16.73 18.58
N ASP A 31 25.29 -16.47 19.89
CA ASP A 31 24.07 -16.27 20.70
C ASP A 31 23.22 -15.08 20.19
N ILE A 32 23.87 -13.95 19.87
CA ILE A 32 23.19 -12.79 19.25
C ILE A 32 22.58 -13.17 17.88
N VAL A 33 23.32 -13.91 17.04
CA VAL A 33 22.84 -14.34 15.73
C VAL A 33 21.63 -15.28 15.87
N ILE A 34 21.66 -16.21 16.83
CA ILE A 34 20.60 -17.19 17.06
C ILE A 34 19.36 -16.56 17.67
N HIS A 35 19.51 -15.68 18.67
CA HIS A 35 18.38 -15.23 19.49
C HIS A 35 17.93 -13.79 19.25
N SER A 36 18.72 -12.96 18.57
CA SER A 36 18.41 -11.53 18.37
C SER A 36 18.28 -11.12 16.91
N LEU A 37 18.79 -11.91 15.98
CA LEU A 37 18.79 -11.55 14.57
C LEU A 37 17.44 -11.83 13.90
N TYR A 38 16.76 -12.88 14.31
CA TYR A 38 15.51 -13.34 13.74
C TYR A 38 14.39 -13.28 14.77
N SER A 39 13.26 -12.65 14.41
CA SER A 39 12.08 -12.56 15.26
C SER A 39 11.19 -13.81 15.16
N ASN A 40 11.25 -14.52 14.02
CA ASN A 40 10.44 -15.71 13.75
C ASN A 40 11.33 -16.96 13.55
N LYS A 41 11.09 -18.00 14.38
CA LYS A 41 11.81 -19.27 14.29
C LYS A 41 11.62 -19.99 12.95
N GLU A 42 10.49 -19.84 12.30
CA GLU A 42 10.15 -20.53 11.04
C GLU A 42 11.14 -20.27 9.91
N ILE A 43 11.84 -19.17 9.98
CA ILE A 43 12.84 -18.73 8.98
C ILE A 43 13.96 -19.73 8.81
N PHE A 44 14.26 -20.57 9.83
CA PHE A 44 15.31 -21.58 9.69
C PHE A 44 15.10 -22.47 8.45
N LEU A 45 13.85 -22.85 8.15
CA LEU A 45 13.56 -23.70 7.01
C LEU A 45 13.76 -22.98 5.68
N ARG A 46 13.35 -21.70 5.60
CA ARG A 46 13.64 -20.83 4.43
C ARG A 46 15.13 -20.75 4.15
N GLU A 47 15.95 -20.48 5.17
CA GLU A 47 17.38 -20.32 5.02
C GLU A 47 18.05 -21.64 4.60
N LEU A 48 17.63 -22.79 5.15
CA LEU A 48 18.18 -24.09 4.75
C LEU A 48 17.81 -24.46 3.30
N ILE A 49 16.56 -24.24 2.89
CA ILE A 49 16.13 -24.51 1.52
C ILE A 49 16.82 -23.56 0.54
N SER A 50 16.99 -22.28 0.90
CA SER A 50 17.73 -21.32 0.07
C SER A 50 19.20 -21.72 -0.11
N ASN A 51 19.87 -22.16 0.96
CA ASN A 51 21.23 -22.64 0.89
C ASN A 51 21.35 -23.92 0.03
N ALA A 52 20.37 -24.82 0.13
CA ALA A 52 20.30 -26.02 -0.69
C ALA A 52 20.10 -25.69 -2.18
N ALA A 53 19.25 -24.70 -2.49
CA ALA A 53 19.07 -24.21 -3.85
C ALA A 53 20.35 -23.59 -4.41
N ASP A 54 21.03 -22.73 -3.64
CA ASP A 54 22.32 -22.15 -4.01
C ASP A 54 23.37 -23.24 -4.30
N ALA A 55 23.39 -24.32 -3.50
CA ALA A 55 24.33 -25.44 -3.71
C ALA A 55 24.05 -26.16 -5.03
N CYS A 56 22.80 -26.35 -5.40
CA CYS A 56 22.38 -26.92 -6.67
C CYS A 56 22.75 -26.01 -7.86
N ASP A 57 22.54 -24.70 -7.74
CA ASP A 57 22.88 -23.74 -8.79
C ASP A 57 24.41 -23.63 -9.00
N LYS A 58 25.19 -23.68 -7.93
CA LYS A 58 26.67 -23.78 -8.03
C LYS A 58 27.12 -25.02 -8.79
N LEU A 59 26.50 -26.18 -8.52
CA LEU A 59 26.82 -27.41 -9.27
C LEU A 59 26.36 -27.29 -10.72
N ARG A 60 25.17 -26.76 -10.98
CA ARG A 60 24.68 -26.52 -12.34
C ARG A 60 25.65 -25.66 -13.14
N TYR A 61 26.20 -24.63 -12.53
CA TYR A 61 27.20 -23.79 -13.15
C TYR A 61 28.54 -24.51 -13.33
N ALA A 62 29.00 -25.27 -12.31
CA ALA A 62 30.25 -26.03 -12.40
C ALA A 62 30.22 -27.06 -13.52
N ILE A 63 29.08 -27.69 -13.79
CA ILE A 63 28.90 -28.66 -14.90
C ILE A 63 29.14 -28.01 -16.27
N LEU A 64 28.94 -26.71 -16.43
CA LEU A 64 29.21 -26.02 -17.70
C LEU A 64 30.71 -26.02 -18.05
N THR A 65 31.58 -26.04 -17.04
CA THR A 65 33.03 -26.06 -17.19
C THR A 65 33.64 -27.43 -16.93
N HIS A 66 32.93 -28.29 -16.18
CA HIS A 66 33.34 -29.65 -15.78
C HIS A 66 32.20 -30.65 -16.04
N PRO A 67 31.95 -31.02 -17.32
CA PRO A 67 30.83 -31.89 -17.69
C PRO A 67 30.84 -33.28 -17.03
N GLU A 68 32.00 -33.74 -16.58
CA GLU A 68 32.18 -35.01 -15.85
C GLU A 68 31.39 -35.04 -14.53
N LEU A 69 31.09 -33.87 -13.94
CA LEU A 69 30.30 -33.77 -12.71
C LEU A 69 28.80 -34.08 -12.96
N ALA A 70 28.32 -33.94 -14.20
CA ALA A 70 26.94 -34.23 -14.58
C ALA A 70 26.59 -35.72 -14.48
N ALA A 71 27.53 -36.61 -14.68
CA ALA A 71 27.29 -38.07 -14.79
C ALA A 71 26.73 -38.71 -13.50
N LYS A 72 26.78 -38.00 -12.36
CA LYS A 72 26.31 -38.46 -11.05
C LYS A 72 25.08 -37.70 -10.55
N THR A 73 24.46 -36.86 -11.38
CA THR A 73 23.38 -35.97 -10.96
C THR A 73 22.08 -36.35 -11.68
N ASP A 74 21.15 -36.99 -10.96
CA ASP A 74 19.83 -37.34 -11.47
C ASP A 74 18.82 -36.22 -11.15
N GLY A 75 18.95 -35.10 -11.88
CA GLY A 75 18.18 -33.89 -11.63
C GLY A 75 18.55 -33.20 -10.30
N PHE A 76 18.32 -31.89 -10.22
CA PHE A 76 18.53 -31.14 -8.97
C PHE A 76 17.26 -31.16 -8.12
N LYS A 77 17.40 -31.36 -6.81
CA LYS A 77 16.27 -31.40 -5.87
C LYS A 77 16.69 -31.06 -4.44
N VAL A 78 15.71 -30.64 -3.67
CA VAL A 78 15.78 -30.50 -2.22
C VAL A 78 14.78 -31.45 -1.58
N THR A 79 15.19 -32.17 -0.53
CA THR A 79 14.30 -33.09 0.22
C THR A 79 14.25 -32.66 1.67
N VAL A 80 13.04 -32.50 2.20
CA VAL A 80 12.75 -32.22 3.60
C VAL A 80 12.11 -33.45 4.22
N ALA A 81 12.75 -34.01 5.25
CA ALA A 81 12.33 -35.28 5.87
C ALA A 81 12.26 -35.18 7.40
N PRO A 82 11.07 -35.07 7.99
CA PRO A 82 10.87 -35.19 9.43
C PRO A 82 10.90 -36.65 9.88
N ASP A 83 11.57 -36.92 11.01
CA ASP A 83 11.51 -38.20 11.71
C ASP A 83 11.06 -38.02 13.16
N LYS A 84 9.84 -38.43 13.46
CA LYS A 84 9.23 -38.33 14.80
C LYS A 84 9.88 -39.27 15.83
N LYS A 85 10.53 -40.38 15.40
CA LYS A 85 11.14 -41.34 16.32
C LYS A 85 12.47 -40.82 16.88
N THR A 86 13.27 -40.26 16.00
CA THR A 86 14.58 -39.67 16.37
C THR A 86 14.48 -38.19 16.72
N LYS A 87 13.30 -37.59 16.56
CA LYS A 87 13.05 -36.13 16.72
C LYS A 87 14.00 -35.28 15.85
N THR A 88 14.21 -35.70 14.62
CA THR A 88 15.08 -35.00 13.68
C THR A 88 14.31 -34.49 12.48
N LEU A 89 14.73 -33.32 11.99
CA LEU A 89 14.34 -32.79 10.69
C LEU A 89 15.58 -32.73 9.80
N THR A 90 15.50 -33.37 8.65
CA THR A 90 16.62 -33.40 7.69
C THR A 90 16.26 -32.60 6.44
N VAL A 91 17.15 -31.69 6.02
CA VAL A 91 17.08 -30.98 4.74
C VAL A 91 18.27 -31.43 3.91
N THR A 92 18.01 -32.03 2.74
CA THR A 92 19.03 -32.61 1.86
C THR A 92 18.97 -31.98 0.49
N ASP A 93 20.12 -31.61 -0.06
CA ASP A 93 20.31 -31.26 -1.47
C ASP A 93 21.29 -32.26 -2.16
N ASN A 94 21.19 -32.31 -3.46
CA ASN A 94 22.17 -33.03 -4.32
C ASN A 94 23.02 -32.04 -5.12
N GLY A 95 23.34 -30.89 -4.52
CA GLY A 95 24.18 -29.84 -5.10
C GLY A 95 25.67 -30.11 -5.03
N ILE A 96 26.45 -29.03 -5.02
CA ILE A 96 27.92 -29.10 -5.11
C ILE A 96 28.59 -29.78 -3.90
N GLY A 97 27.94 -29.74 -2.73
CA GLY A 97 28.51 -30.27 -1.49
C GLY A 97 29.72 -29.49 -0.98
N MET A 98 30.40 -30.03 0.06
CA MET A 98 31.53 -29.39 0.72
C MET A 98 32.63 -30.43 1.01
N ASN A 99 33.90 -30.02 0.85
CA ASN A 99 35.02 -30.73 1.39
C ASN A 99 35.38 -30.25 2.82
N ARG A 100 36.46 -30.78 3.40
CA ARG A 100 36.87 -30.44 4.76
C ARG A 100 37.18 -28.95 4.94
N ASP A 101 37.86 -28.36 3.98
CA ASP A 101 38.25 -26.94 4.05
C ASP A 101 37.04 -26.02 3.85
N ASP A 102 36.10 -26.39 2.98
CA ASP A 102 34.82 -25.70 2.84
C ASP A 102 34.03 -25.71 4.15
N LEU A 103 33.98 -26.83 4.88
CA LEU A 103 33.32 -26.94 6.17
C LEU A 103 33.94 -25.99 7.22
N ILE A 104 35.26 -25.90 7.28
CA ILE A 104 35.94 -24.98 8.19
C ILE A 104 35.67 -23.53 7.81
N ASN A 105 35.77 -23.21 6.52
CA ASN A 105 35.66 -21.85 6.04
C ASN A 105 34.23 -21.32 6.02
N HIS A 106 33.21 -22.14 5.71
CA HIS A 106 31.84 -21.70 5.50
C HIS A 106 30.92 -21.99 6.69
N LEU A 107 31.13 -23.09 7.43
CA LEU A 107 30.35 -23.39 8.64
C LEU A 107 31.14 -23.15 9.93
N GLY A 108 32.45 -23.12 9.88
CA GLY A 108 33.29 -22.83 11.04
C GLY A 108 33.60 -21.33 11.23
N THR A 109 33.24 -20.48 10.27
CA THR A 109 33.50 -19.03 10.31
C THR A 109 32.18 -18.27 10.16
N ILE A 110 31.79 -17.53 11.21
CA ILE A 110 30.55 -16.74 11.21
C ILE A 110 30.67 -15.56 10.24
N ALA A 111 29.59 -15.25 9.51
CA ALA A 111 29.51 -14.18 8.51
C ALA A 111 30.47 -14.35 7.31
N ARG A 112 30.84 -15.58 7.00
CA ARG A 112 31.57 -15.93 5.78
C ARG A 112 30.68 -16.76 4.85
N SER A 113 30.37 -16.20 3.67
CA SER A 113 29.47 -16.83 2.71
C SER A 113 30.22 -17.44 1.54
N GLY A 114 30.10 -18.78 1.38
CA GLY A 114 30.60 -19.48 0.20
C GLY A 114 29.85 -19.09 -1.10
N SER A 115 28.64 -18.57 -1.01
CA SER A 115 27.92 -18.03 -2.17
C SER A 115 28.50 -16.68 -2.59
N ALA A 116 28.78 -15.79 -1.64
CA ALA A 116 29.43 -14.51 -1.93
C ALA A 116 30.86 -14.68 -2.50
N GLU A 117 31.64 -15.66 -2.00
CA GLU A 117 32.97 -15.98 -2.53
C GLU A 117 32.86 -16.54 -3.95
N PHE A 118 31.90 -17.40 -4.21
CA PHE A 118 31.66 -17.97 -5.53
C PHE A 118 31.29 -16.87 -6.55
N ILE A 119 30.36 -15.95 -6.23
CA ILE A 119 30.02 -14.82 -7.09
C ILE A 119 31.28 -13.98 -7.42
N LYS A 120 32.13 -13.70 -6.43
CA LYS A 120 33.36 -12.92 -6.64
C LYS A 120 34.38 -13.64 -7.56
N SER A 121 34.33 -14.95 -7.63
CA SER A 121 35.23 -15.75 -8.52
C SER A 121 34.79 -15.72 -9.99
N LEU A 122 33.54 -15.29 -10.25
CA LEU A 122 33.01 -15.15 -11.60
C LEU A 122 33.43 -13.82 -12.23
N SER A 123 33.69 -13.81 -13.53
CA SER A 123 34.13 -12.62 -14.29
C SER A 123 33.09 -12.15 -15.28
N GLY A 124 32.95 -10.81 -15.43
CA GLY A 124 32.11 -10.17 -16.44
C GLY A 124 30.60 -10.33 -16.19
N ASP A 125 29.82 -10.44 -17.27
CA ASP A 125 28.35 -10.51 -17.21
C ASP A 125 27.82 -11.74 -16.44
N LYS A 126 28.61 -12.80 -16.39
CA LYS A 126 28.30 -14.03 -15.63
C LYS A 126 28.07 -13.78 -14.12
N GLN A 127 28.68 -12.72 -13.58
CA GLN A 127 28.50 -12.32 -12.19
C GLN A 127 27.09 -11.73 -11.97
N LYS A 128 26.50 -11.09 -13.00
CA LYS A 128 25.15 -10.51 -12.97
C LYS A 128 24.05 -11.55 -13.17
N ASP A 129 24.36 -12.63 -13.93
CA ASP A 129 23.38 -13.65 -14.29
C ASP A 129 23.15 -14.67 -13.16
N MET A 130 24.05 -14.73 -12.17
CA MET A 130 23.96 -15.71 -11.09
C MET A 130 23.39 -15.10 -9.81
N ALA A 131 22.11 -15.33 -9.58
CA ALA A 131 21.35 -14.80 -8.47
C ALA A 131 21.34 -15.78 -7.27
N LEU A 132 22.48 -15.90 -6.56
CA LEU A 132 22.54 -16.70 -5.33
C LEU A 132 21.92 -15.96 -4.15
N ILE A 133 21.19 -16.69 -3.31
CA ILE A 133 20.36 -16.16 -2.22
C ILE A 133 21.17 -15.98 -0.94
N GLY A 134 22.04 -16.94 -0.59
CA GLY A 134 22.78 -17.02 0.68
C GLY A 134 24.05 -16.18 0.74
N GLN A 135 23.94 -14.84 0.73
CA GLN A 135 25.11 -13.94 0.64
C GLN A 135 25.76 -13.58 1.98
N PHE A 136 25.06 -13.70 3.12
CA PHE A 136 25.50 -13.18 4.43
C PHE A 136 26.32 -14.17 5.28
N GLY A 137 26.23 -15.48 5.01
CA GLY A 137 26.95 -16.50 5.77
C GLY A 137 26.48 -16.68 7.21
N VAL A 138 25.24 -16.30 7.51
CA VAL A 138 24.62 -16.44 8.84
C VAL A 138 23.34 -17.28 8.84
N GLY A 139 22.67 -17.44 7.69
CA GLY A 139 21.37 -18.14 7.59
C GLY A 139 21.42 -19.59 8.10
N PHE A 140 22.54 -20.28 7.94
CA PHE A 140 22.72 -21.63 8.47
C PHE A 140 22.54 -21.71 10.00
N TYR A 141 22.99 -20.68 10.73
CA TYR A 141 22.91 -20.68 12.20
C TYR A 141 21.49 -20.50 12.74
N ALA A 142 20.52 -20.08 11.90
CA ALA A 142 19.10 -20.13 12.27
C ALA A 142 18.63 -21.54 12.65
N SER A 143 19.32 -22.58 12.22
CA SER A 143 19.10 -23.98 12.63
C SER A 143 19.13 -24.16 14.14
N PHE A 144 19.97 -23.41 14.86
CA PHE A 144 20.08 -23.50 16.32
C PHE A 144 18.95 -22.81 17.09
N MET A 145 18.06 -22.08 16.41
CA MET A 145 16.82 -21.58 17.03
C MET A 145 15.84 -22.69 17.36
N VAL A 146 15.93 -23.83 16.65
CA VAL A 146 14.99 -24.93 16.75
C VAL A 146 15.63 -26.27 17.16
N ALA A 147 16.96 -26.34 17.12
CA ALA A 147 17.72 -27.57 17.39
C ALA A 147 18.80 -27.34 18.47
N ASP A 148 18.99 -28.30 19.35
CA ASP A 148 20.07 -28.33 20.35
C ASP A 148 21.37 -28.94 19.81
N LYS A 149 21.28 -29.62 18.65
CA LYS A 149 22.40 -30.21 17.95
C LYS A 149 22.13 -30.19 16.44
N VAL A 150 23.12 -29.78 15.66
CA VAL A 150 23.07 -29.79 14.20
C VAL A 150 24.21 -30.65 13.67
N GLN A 151 23.88 -31.55 12.74
CA GLN A 151 24.82 -32.37 12.01
C GLN A 151 24.74 -32.06 10.51
N VAL A 152 25.88 -31.99 9.84
CA VAL A 152 25.97 -31.78 8.39
C VAL A 152 26.79 -32.90 7.78
N ARG A 153 26.15 -33.78 7.01
CA ARG A 153 26.78 -34.83 6.20
C ARG A 153 26.93 -34.29 4.79
N THR A 154 28.16 -34.31 4.25
CA THR A 154 28.39 -33.71 2.95
C THR A 154 29.55 -34.38 2.21
N LYS A 155 29.45 -34.37 0.89
CA LYS A 155 30.54 -34.74 -0.01
C LYS A 155 30.56 -33.83 -1.22
N LYS A 156 31.70 -33.20 -1.50
CA LYS A 156 31.86 -32.31 -2.64
C LYS A 156 31.80 -33.08 -3.95
N ALA A 157 31.16 -32.50 -4.96
CA ALA A 157 31.12 -33.07 -6.30
C ALA A 157 32.52 -33.23 -6.86
N GLY A 158 32.83 -34.45 -7.33
CA GLY A 158 34.14 -34.81 -7.82
C GLY A 158 35.12 -35.39 -6.76
N ASP A 159 34.84 -35.22 -5.47
CA ASP A 159 35.67 -35.73 -4.38
C ASP A 159 35.27 -37.19 -4.02
N ASP A 160 36.25 -37.97 -3.54
CA ASP A 160 36.00 -39.32 -3.04
C ASP A 160 35.66 -39.37 -1.54
N SER A 161 36.05 -38.34 -0.82
CA SER A 161 35.92 -38.27 0.64
C SER A 161 34.67 -37.47 1.07
N GLY A 162 33.86 -38.08 1.91
CA GLY A 162 32.75 -37.41 2.58
C GLY A 162 33.09 -37.07 4.04
N TRP A 163 32.29 -36.16 4.61
CA TRP A 163 32.55 -35.56 5.93
C TRP A 163 31.25 -35.41 6.72
N LEU A 164 31.38 -35.59 8.05
CA LEU A 164 30.38 -35.25 9.04
C LEU A 164 30.90 -34.08 9.89
N TRP A 165 30.21 -32.95 9.84
CA TRP A 165 30.37 -31.81 10.73
C TRP A 165 29.27 -31.85 11.79
N GLU A 166 29.60 -31.50 13.02
CA GLU A 166 28.66 -31.55 14.14
C GLU A 166 28.93 -30.41 15.13
N SER A 167 27.87 -29.74 15.60
CA SER A 167 27.93 -28.71 16.64
C SER A 167 26.67 -28.65 17.48
N LYS A 168 26.81 -28.11 18.72
CA LYS A 168 25.72 -27.76 19.62
C LYS A 168 25.49 -26.23 19.72
N GLY A 169 26.08 -25.45 18.83
CA GLY A 169 25.94 -24.00 18.87
C GLY A 169 26.72 -23.27 19.97
N ALA A 170 27.59 -23.96 20.71
CA ALA A 170 28.35 -23.41 21.84
C ALA A 170 29.76 -22.90 21.48
N GLY A 171 29.98 -22.54 20.20
CA GLY A 171 31.24 -21.96 19.73
C GLY A 171 32.29 -22.96 19.30
N ASN A 172 32.00 -24.27 19.33
CA ASN A 172 32.87 -25.33 18.83
C ASN A 172 32.12 -26.32 17.92
N PHE A 173 32.86 -27.01 17.10
CA PHE A 173 32.38 -28.03 16.20
C PHE A 173 33.40 -29.17 16.03
N THR A 174 32.94 -30.30 15.55
CA THR A 174 33.79 -31.45 15.19
C THR A 174 33.63 -31.81 13.73
N ILE A 175 34.70 -32.27 13.08
CA ILE A 175 34.68 -32.80 11.71
C ILE A 175 35.27 -34.21 11.74
N THR A 176 34.49 -35.18 11.24
CA THR A 176 34.95 -36.58 11.12
C THR A 176 34.75 -37.09 9.68
N PRO A 177 35.64 -37.96 9.16
CA PRO A 177 35.40 -38.60 7.88
C PRO A 177 34.12 -39.43 7.88
N ASP A 178 33.32 -39.31 6.83
CA ASP A 178 32.08 -40.10 6.61
C ASP A 178 32.12 -40.71 5.20
N LYS A 179 32.52 -41.95 5.10
CA LYS A 179 32.63 -42.67 3.82
C LYS A 179 31.29 -42.91 3.12
N GLU A 180 30.20 -42.85 3.88
CA GLU A 180 28.85 -43.11 3.38
C GLU A 180 28.08 -41.81 3.04
N ALA A 181 28.69 -40.62 3.21
CA ALA A 181 28.08 -39.38 2.86
C ALA A 181 27.78 -39.33 1.34
N PRO A 182 26.52 -39.08 0.93
CA PRO A 182 26.21 -38.91 -0.48
C PRO A 182 26.76 -37.59 -1.01
N GLN A 183 26.90 -37.45 -2.32
CA GLN A 183 27.20 -36.16 -2.96
C GLN A 183 26.09 -35.16 -2.62
N GLY A 184 26.47 -33.90 -2.38
CA GLY A 184 25.59 -32.84 -1.90
C GLY A 184 25.69 -32.64 -0.40
N THR A 185 24.65 -32.11 0.22
CA THR A 185 24.64 -31.80 1.66
C THR A 185 23.35 -32.25 2.31
N SER A 186 23.44 -32.86 3.49
CA SER A 186 22.31 -33.19 4.35
C SER A 186 22.48 -32.49 5.70
N VAL A 187 21.61 -31.54 6.03
CA VAL A 187 21.56 -30.86 7.33
C VAL A 187 20.54 -31.56 8.21
N ILE A 188 20.97 -32.13 9.32
CA ILE A 188 20.16 -32.91 10.26
C ILE A 188 20.04 -32.09 11.56
N LEU A 189 18.81 -31.68 11.88
CA LEU A 189 18.46 -30.90 13.05
C LEU A 189 17.89 -31.83 14.13
N HIS A 190 18.52 -31.91 15.28
CA HIS A 190 17.95 -32.55 16.47
C HIS A 190 17.08 -31.51 17.18
N LEU A 191 15.76 -31.60 16.97
CA LEU A 191 14.82 -30.58 17.42
C LEU A 191 14.66 -30.62 18.95
N THR A 192 14.58 -29.44 19.55
CA THR A 192 14.19 -29.30 20.95
C THR A 192 12.72 -29.66 21.14
N LYS A 193 12.32 -30.06 22.34
CA LYS A 193 10.92 -30.46 22.63
C LYS A 193 9.90 -29.35 22.35
N GLU A 194 10.30 -28.10 22.48
CA GLU A 194 9.44 -26.93 22.23
C GLU A 194 9.16 -26.71 20.73
N ASN A 195 9.95 -27.34 19.86
CA ASN A 195 9.89 -27.19 18.41
C ASN A 195 9.41 -28.47 17.71
N ASP A 196 8.75 -29.39 18.44
CA ASP A 196 8.17 -30.64 17.89
C ASP A 196 7.12 -30.36 16.77
N GLU A 197 6.57 -29.13 16.67
CA GLU A 197 5.67 -28.72 15.59
C GLU A 197 6.31 -28.87 14.20
N PHE A 198 7.62 -28.71 14.08
CA PHE A 198 8.35 -28.86 12.82
C PHE A 198 8.60 -30.32 12.44
N LEU A 199 8.07 -31.29 13.19
CA LEU A 199 7.94 -32.70 12.80
C LEU A 199 6.60 -33.02 12.15
N ASP A 200 5.68 -32.05 12.07
CA ASP A 200 4.39 -32.23 11.42
C ASP A 200 4.50 -31.92 9.91
N PRO A 201 4.21 -32.90 9.02
CA PRO A 201 4.24 -32.68 7.58
C PRO A 201 3.32 -31.55 7.07
N PHE A 202 2.17 -31.33 7.72
CA PHE A 202 1.27 -30.24 7.33
C PHE A 202 1.91 -28.88 7.61
N ARG A 203 2.56 -28.72 8.77
CA ARG A 203 3.27 -27.52 9.13
C ARG A 203 4.43 -27.23 8.17
N LEU A 204 5.23 -28.24 7.88
CA LEU A 204 6.35 -28.13 6.93
C LEU A 204 5.86 -27.76 5.53
N ARG A 205 4.79 -28.40 5.04
CA ARG A 205 4.20 -28.04 3.75
C ARG A 205 3.75 -26.58 3.70
N HIS A 206 3.10 -26.11 4.76
CA HIS A 206 2.69 -24.71 4.87
C HIS A 206 3.89 -23.76 4.77
N LEU A 207 4.95 -24.02 5.52
CA LEU A 207 6.17 -23.19 5.51
C LEU A 207 6.89 -23.22 4.16
N ILE A 208 7.01 -24.39 3.52
CA ILE A 208 7.61 -24.51 2.19
C ILE A 208 6.82 -23.69 1.18
N LYS A 209 5.49 -23.80 1.19
CA LYS A 209 4.63 -23.01 0.31
C LYS A 209 4.74 -21.51 0.56
N GLN A 210 4.79 -21.10 1.81
CA GLN A 210 4.88 -19.68 2.18
C GLN A 210 6.19 -19.04 1.72
N TYR A 211 7.33 -19.70 1.98
CA TYR A 211 8.64 -19.07 1.81
C TYR A 211 9.40 -19.50 0.55
N SER A 212 9.10 -20.67 0.00
CA SER A 212 9.94 -21.35 -1.00
C SER A 212 9.15 -21.94 -2.17
N ASP A 213 7.87 -21.57 -2.34
CA ASP A 213 6.98 -22.17 -3.34
C ASP A 213 7.49 -22.01 -4.78
N PHE A 214 8.14 -20.90 -5.05
CA PHE A 214 8.56 -20.51 -6.41
C PHE A 214 10.04 -20.73 -6.72
N ILE A 215 10.79 -21.33 -5.79
CA ILE A 215 12.17 -21.76 -6.06
C ILE A 215 12.16 -22.75 -7.23
N SER A 216 13.02 -22.52 -8.21
CA SER A 216 13.06 -23.24 -9.50
C SER A 216 13.48 -24.72 -9.43
N LEU A 217 13.63 -25.25 -8.23
CA LEU A 217 13.96 -26.65 -7.95
C LEU A 217 12.79 -27.36 -7.30
N PRO A 218 12.53 -28.67 -7.61
CA PRO A 218 11.52 -29.44 -6.90
C PRO A 218 11.93 -29.65 -5.44
N ILE A 219 11.04 -29.31 -4.53
CA ILE A 219 11.19 -29.54 -3.10
C ILE A 219 10.28 -30.71 -2.72
N PHE A 220 10.88 -31.79 -2.26
CA PHE A 220 10.18 -32.99 -1.83
C PHE A 220 10.00 -32.99 -0.32
N LEU A 221 8.80 -33.27 0.12
CA LEU A 221 8.51 -33.63 1.51
C LEU A 221 8.41 -35.15 1.62
N LYS A 222 9.33 -35.74 2.36
CA LYS A 222 9.40 -37.18 2.54
C LYS A 222 8.91 -37.57 3.93
N ASN A 223 7.88 -38.38 4.00
CA ASN A 223 7.43 -39.01 5.23
C ASN A 223 7.59 -40.55 5.12
N ASP A 224 7.31 -41.29 6.21
CA ASP A 224 7.54 -42.74 6.28
C ASP A 224 6.92 -43.57 5.12
N LYS A 225 5.97 -43.01 4.37
CA LYS A 225 5.17 -43.73 3.37
C LYS A 225 5.28 -43.16 1.95
N GLN A 226 5.59 -41.89 1.80
CA GLN A 226 5.52 -41.19 0.52
C GLN A 226 6.52 -40.07 0.44
N GLU A 227 6.97 -39.79 -0.77
CA GLU A 227 7.73 -38.59 -1.16
C GLU A 227 6.85 -37.83 -2.16
N GLU A 228 6.55 -36.57 -1.84
CA GLU A 228 5.69 -35.73 -2.68
C GLU A 228 6.37 -34.39 -2.97
N THR A 229 6.20 -33.86 -4.17
CA THR A 229 6.63 -32.49 -4.52
C THR A 229 5.66 -31.51 -3.90
N VAL A 230 6.16 -30.53 -3.15
CA VAL A 230 5.34 -29.62 -2.34
C VAL A 230 5.26 -28.21 -2.92
N ASN A 231 6.29 -27.78 -3.64
CA ASN A 231 6.37 -26.44 -4.20
C ASN A 231 5.89 -26.40 -5.67
N ALA A 232 5.51 -25.20 -6.13
CA ALA A 232 5.12 -24.97 -7.52
C ALA A 232 6.31 -25.07 -8.50
N GLY A 233 7.52 -24.84 -8.02
CA GLY A 233 8.77 -25.00 -8.77
C GLY A 233 8.95 -24.04 -9.95
N SER A 234 8.04 -23.08 -10.14
CA SER A 234 8.16 -22.06 -11.18
C SER A 234 7.43 -20.79 -10.80
N ALA A 235 8.10 -19.67 -10.88
CA ALA A 235 7.55 -18.35 -10.69
C ALA A 235 6.83 -17.91 -11.97
N LEU A 236 5.51 -17.72 -11.89
CA LEU A 236 4.69 -17.32 -13.06
C LEU A 236 5.17 -15.99 -13.65
N TRP A 237 5.57 -15.06 -12.80
CA TRP A 237 6.04 -13.73 -13.19
C TRP A 237 7.41 -13.72 -13.88
N MET A 238 8.17 -14.83 -13.79
CA MET A 238 9.46 -14.96 -14.48
C MET A 238 9.32 -15.52 -15.90
N LYS A 239 8.13 -16.01 -16.28
CA LYS A 239 7.85 -16.48 -17.63
C LYS A 239 7.60 -15.32 -18.58
N ASN A 240 7.87 -15.51 -19.88
CA ASN A 240 7.45 -14.52 -20.88
C ASN A 240 5.92 -14.41 -20.90
N LYS A 241 5.42 -13.18 -21.03
CA LYS A 241 3.98 -12.92 -21.08
C LYS A 241 3.25 -13.77 -22.14
N SER A 242 3.90 -14.05 -23.27
CA SER A 242 3.36 -14.89 -24.37
C SER A 242 3.24 -16.37 -24.03
N GLU A 243 3.89 -16.83 -22.95
CA GLU A 243 3.88 -18.23 -22.52
C GLU A 243 2.87 -18.49 -21.38
N VAL A 244 2.24 -17.43 -20.88
CA VAL A 244 1.28 -17.50 -19.77
C VAL A 244 -0.13 -17.35 -20.30
N THR A 245 -1.00 -18.31 -19.96
CA THR A 245 -2.41 -18.29 -20.34
C THR A 245 -3.25 -17.47 -19.35
N ASP A 246 -4.41 -16.98 -19.82
CA ASP A 246 -5.37 -16.25 -18.96
C ASP A 246 -5.83 -17.09 -17.75
N THR A 247 -5.96 -18.40 -17.93
CA THR A 247 -6.30 -19.33 -16.85
C THR A 247 -5.21 -19.33 -15.78
N GLN A 248 -3.93 -19.37 -16.17
CA GLN A 248 -2.80 -19.34 -15.24
C GLN A 248 -2.75 -18.00 -14.46
N TYR A 249 -3.02 -16.87 -15.13
CA TYR A 249 -3.12 -15.58 -14.45
C TYR A 249 -4.28 -15.57 -13.44
N LYS A 250 -5.45 -16.08 -13.83
CA LYS A 250 -6.61 -16.17 -12.95
C LYS A 250 -6.34 -17.04 -11.73
N ASP A 251 -5.83 -18.25 -11.93
CA ASP A 251 -5.54 -19.20 -10.85
C ASP A 251 -4.50 -18.63 -9.87
N PHE A 252 -3.49 -17.97 -10.42
CA PHE A 252 -2.47 -17.31 -9.61
C PHE A 252 -3.05 -16.12 -8.82
N TYR A 253 -3.84 -15.26 -9.46
CA TYR A 253 -4.55 -14.17 -8.80
C TYR A 253 -5.40 -14.68 -7.62
N GLN A 254 -6.20 -15.70 -7.84
CA GLN A 254 -7.05 -16.29 -6.80
C GLN A 254 -6.23 -16.88 -5.65
N SER A 255 -5.07 -17.46 -5.94
CA SER A 255 -4.20 -18.04 -4.93
C SER A 255 -3.55 -17.01 -4.00
N ILE A 256 -3.16 -15.83 -4.53
CA ILE A 256 -2.46 -14.80 -3.75
C ILE A 256 -3.40 -13.78 -3.11
N SER A 257 -4.55 -13.49 -3.74
CA SER A 257 -5.52 -12.50 -3.25
C SER A 257 -6.63 -13.13 -2.41
N HIS A 258 -6.76 -14.46 -2.43
CA HIS A 258 -7.88 -15.22 -1.87
C HIS A 258 -9.26 -14.76 -2.40
N ALA A 259 -9.28 -14.14 -3.57
CA ALA A 259 -10.48 -13.72 -4.27
C ALA A 259 -11.08 -14.88 -5.07
N PHE A 260 -12.38 -14.80 -5.35
CA PHE A 260 -13.11 -15.82 -6.13
C PHE A 260 -13.48 -15.32 -7.53
N ASP A 261 -13.20 -14.04 -7.83
CA ASP A 261 -13.47 -13.41 -9.12
C ASP A 261 -12.29 -13.56 -10.09
N THR A 262 -12.39 -12.89 -11.22
CA THR A 262 -11.30 -12.68 -12.18
C THR A 262 -10.78 -11.26 -12.03
N PRO A 263 -9.49 -11.00 -12.21
CA PRO A 263 -9.00 -9.62 -12.20
C PRO A 263 -9.61 -8.81 -13.34
N TRP A 264 -9.90 -7.54 -13.09
CA TRP A 264 -10.31 -6.58 -14.12
C TRP A 264 -9.17 -6.32 -15.10
N ASP A 265 -7.93 -6.25 -14.58
CA ASP A 265 -6.73 -6.11 -15.40
C ASP A 265 -5.53 -6.82 -14.80
N THR A 266 -4.56 -7.18 -15.67
CA THR A 266 -3.32 -7.87 -15.31
C THR A 266 -2.13 -7.16 -15.95
N LEU A 267 -1.24 -6.66 -15.10
CA LEU A 267 0.00 -6.04 -15.52
C LEU A 267 1.17 -7.01 -15.27
N HIS A 268 1.70 -7.59 -16.33
CA HIS A 268 2.89 -8.46 -16.28
C HIS A 268 4.01 -7.81 -17.08
N PHE A 269 5.11 -7.44 -16.42
CA PHE A 269 6.22 -6.75 -17.05
C PHE A 269 7.55 -6.96 -16.30
N HIS A 270 8.63 -6.82 -17.04
CA HIS A 270 9.99 -6.73 -16.55
C HIS A 270 10.49 -5.30 -16.75
N ALA A 271 11.09 -4.72 -15.74
CA ALA A 271 11.69 -3.39 -15.77
C ALA A 271 13.21 -3.52 -15.67
N GLU A 272 13.88 -3.17 -16.76
CA GLU A 272 15.34 -3.11 -16.84
C GLU A 272 15.82 -1.66 -16.68
N GLY A 273 16.89 -1.43 -15.95
CA GLY A 273 17.46 -0.10 -15.78
C GLY A 273 18.42 0.00 -14.60
N VAL A 274 18.31 1.10 -13.84
CA VAL A 274 19.09 1.30 -12.61
C VAL A 274 18.74 0.26 -11.55
N ILE A 275 17.51 -0.24 -11.58
CA ILE A 275 16.99 -1.32 -10.75
C ILE A 275 16.28 -2.29 -11.67
N ASP A 276 16.60 -3.57 -11.51
CA ASP A 276 16.04 -4.68 -12.25
C ASP A 276 14.98 -5.38 -11.39
N TYR A 277 13.72 -5.39 -11.86
CA TYR A 277 12.64 -6.09 -11.18
C TYR A 277 11.57 -6.57 -12.15
N THR A 278 10.92 -7.65 -11.79
CA THR A 278 9.74 -8.19 -12.47
C THR A 278 8.50 -7.97 -11.59
N ALA A 279 7.39 -7.59 -12.21
CA ALA A 279 6.14 -7.40 -11.51
C ALA A 279 5.00 -8.11 -12.24
N LEU A 280 4.15 -8.78 -11.46
CA LEU A 280 2.87 -9.31 -11.88
C LEU A 280 1.81 -8.77 -10.93
N LEU A 281 1.08 -7.76 -11.40
CA LEU A 281 0.08 -7.04 -10.63
C LEU A 281 -1.31 -7.31 -11.17
N PHE A 282 -2.29 -7.33 -10.29
CA PHE A 282 -3.69 -7.50 -10.61
C PHE A 282 -4.52 -6.35 -10.04
N ILE A 283 -5.42 -5.84 -10.86
CA ILE A 283 -6.49 -4.95 -10.44
C ILE A 283 -7.74 -5.84 -10.27
N PRO A 284 -8.31 -5.96 -9.07
CA PRO A 284 -9.52 -6.75 -8.85
C PRO A 284 -10.72 -6.20 -9.64
N THR A 285 -11.72 -7.02 -9.90
CA THR A 285 -13.02 -6.54 -10.43
C THR A 285 -13.87 -5.92 -9.33
N LYS A 286 -13.78 -6.46 -8.11
CA LYS A 286 -14.55 -5.98 -6.94
C LYS A 286 -13.61 -5.50 -5.83
N PRO A 287 -14.03 -4.48 -5.07
CA PRO A 287 -13.27 -4.03 -3.92
C PRO A 287 -13.09 -5.17 -2.90
N PRO A 288 -11.87 -5.43 -2.43
CA PRO A 288 -11.67 -6.32 -1.30
C PRO A 288 -12.42 -5.82 -0.07
N VAL A 289 -13.01 -6.74 0.72
CA VAL A 289 -13.86 -6.42 1.88
C VAL A 289 -13.15 -5.51 2.90
N ASN A 290 -11.83 -5.63 2.99
CA ASN A 290 -11.00 -4.84 3.91
C ASN A 290 -10.37 -3.59 3.27
N LEU A 291 -10.84 -3.14 2.09
CA LEU A 291 -10.21 -2.03 1.34
C LEU A 291 -10.09 -0.73 2.16
N PHE A 292 -11.06 -0.47 3.02
CA PHE A 292 -11.14 0.74 3.85
C PHE A 292 -10.75 0.51 5.32
N GLN A 293 -10.24 -0.67 5.67
CA GLN A 293 -9.77 -0.93 7.03
C GLN A 293 -8.41 -0.27 7.27
N PRO A 294 -8.21 0.43 8.42
CA PRO A 294 -6.94 1.10 8.74
C PRO A 294 -5.73 0.17 8.78
N ASP A 295 -5.93 -1.04 9.29
CA ASP A 295 -4.86 -2.04 9.50
C ASP A 295 -4.68 -2.99 8.29
N ARG A 296 -5.21 -2.62 7.12
CA ARG A 296 -5.07 -3.44 5.93
C ARG A 296 -3.60 -3.54 5.52
N LYS A 297 -3.10 -4.77 5.43
CA LYS A 297 -1.81 -5.07 4.82
C LYS A 297 -1.84 -4.77 3.31
N SER A 298 -0.68 -4.46 2.76
CA SER A 298 -0.49 -4.38 1.32
C SER A 298 -0.94 -5.69 0.66
N GLY A 299 -1.58 -5.61 -0.49
CA GLY A 299 -1.89 -6.80 -1.31
C GLY A 299 -0.70 -7.28 -2.15
N LEU A 300 0.48 -6.69 -1.95
CA LEU A 300 1.67 -6.94 -2.75
C LEU A 300 2.69 -7.74 -1.95
N ASN A 301 3.15 -8.84 -2.56
CA ASN A 301 4.19 -9.69 -2.01
C ASN A 301 5.53 -9.36 -2.65
N LEU A 302 6.55 -9.17 -1.82
CA LEU A 302 7.92 -8.91 -2.27
C LEU A 302 8.75 -10.18 -2.22
N TYR A 303 9.40 -10.46 -3.34
CA TYR A 303 10.35 -11.56 -3.51
C TYR A 303 11.73 -11.02 -3.86
N VAL A 304 12.75 -11.77 -3.48
CA VAL A 304 14.14 -11.57 -3.94
C VAL A 304 14.62 -12.91 -4.45
N ASN A 305 14.93 -12.97 -5.76
CA ASN A 305 15.31 -14.22 -6.42
C ASN A 305 14.30 -15.36 -6.15
N GLN A 306 12.99 -15.09 -6.31
CA GLN A 306 11.88 -16.04 -6.13
C GLN A 306 11.70 -16.56 -4.69
N VAL A 307 12.43 -15.99 -3.71
CA VAL A 307 12.24 -16.26 -2.29
C VAL A 307 11.39 -15.17 -1.66
N PHE A 308 10.34 -15.56 -0.96
CA PHE A 308 9.45 -14.64 -0.27
C PHE A 308 10.19 -13.87 0.85
N ILE A 309 10.02 -12.55 0.85
CA ILE A 309 10.62 -11.65 1.82
C ILE A 309 9.57 -11.06 2.76
N ALA A 310 8.52 -10.45 2.19
CA ALA A 310 7.48 -9.79 2.99
C ALA A 310 6.17 -9.60 2.20
N ASP A 311 5.07 -9.52 2.92
CA ASP A 311 3.70 -9.28 2.41
C ASP A 311 3.14 -7.90 2.80
N ASP A 312 3.91 -7.11 3.55
CA ASP A 312 3.50 -5.79 4.04
C ASP A 312 4.58 -4.75 3.75
N VAL A 313 4.75 -4.46 2.45
CA VAL A 313 5.75 -3.51 1.96
C VAL A 313 5.07 -2.36 1.25
N ASP A 314 5.50 -1.15 1.57
CA ASP A 314 5.02 0.08 0.93
C ASP A 314 5.60 0.25 -0.49
N LEU A 315 5.12 -0.57 -1.43
CA LEU A 315 5.56 -0.62 -2.82
C LEU A 315 4.72 0.21 -3.78
N VAL A 316 3.58 0.74 -3.31
CA VAL A 316 2.72 1.65 -4.08
C VAL A 316 2.13 2.70 -3.14
N PRO A 317 1.72 3.88 -3.65
CA PRO A 317 0.98 4.85 -2.84
C PRO A 317 -0.30 4.27 -2.25
N PHE A 318 -0.74 4.80 -1.11
CA PHE A 318 -1.91 4.28 -0.40
C PHE A 318 -3.20 4.28 -1.25
N TRP A 319 -3.33 5.23 -2.17
CA TRP A 319 -4.45 5.31 -3.11
C TRP A 319 -4.41 4.25 -4.24
N LEU A 320 -3.36 3.42 -4.32
CA LEU A 320 -3.30 2.20 -5.15
C LEU A 320 -3.42 0.91 -4.34
N ARG A 321 -3.87 0.98 -3.09
CA ARG A 321 -4.00 -0.18 -2.18
C ARG A 321 -4.97 -1.28 -2.63
N PHE A 322 -5.73 -1.04 -3.69
CA PHE A 322 -6.56 -2.08 -4.31
C PHE A 322 -5.75 -3.12 -5.09
N LEU A 323 -4.49 -2.83 -5.41
CA LEU A 323 -3.63 -3.75 -6.14
C LEU A 323 -3.31 -4.99 -5.32
N SER A 324 -3.22 -6.12 -6.00
CA SER A 324 -2.63 -7.35 -5.48
C SER A 324 -1.60 -7.89 -6.47
N GLY A 325 -0.63 -8.67 -6.01
CA GLY A 325 0.38 -9.21 -6.91
C GLY A 325 1.72 -9.48 -6.26
N VAL A 326 2.71 -9.64 -7.11
CA VAL A 326 4.08 -9.95 -6.71
C VAL A 326 5.07 -9.03 -7.42
N ILE A 327 6.11 -8.67 -6.69
CA ILE A 327 7.29 -7.97 -7.19
C ILE A 327 8.50 -8.81 -6.81
N ASP A 328 9.36 -9.09 -7.78
CA ASP A 328 10.60 -9.84 -7.59
C ASP A 328 11.78 -9.03 -8.11
N THR A 329 12.79 -8.83 -7.29
CA THR A 329 14.00 -8.09 -7.65
C THR A 329 15.25 -8.75 -7.08
N LYS A 330 16.35 -8.67 -7.81
CA LYS A 330 17.68 -9.10 -7.33
C LYS A 330 18.50 -7.95 -6.71
N ASP A 331 18.07 -6.70 -6.94
CA ASP A 331 18.87 -5.51 -6.60
C ASP A 331 18.56 -4.95 -5.20
N LEU A 332 17.66 -5.58 -4.45
CA LEU A 332 17.32 -5.12 -3.12
C LEU A 332 18.41 -5.51 -2.11
N PRO A 333 19.07 -4.55 -1.48
CA PRO A 333 19.99 -4.84 -0.38
C PRO A 333 19.18 -5.30 0.84
N LEU A 334 19.16 -6.61 1.06
CA LEU A 334 18.51 -7.19 2.22
C LEU A 334 19.36 -6.96 3.47
N ASN A 335 18.73 -6.75 4.63
CA ASN A 335 19.41 -6.88 5.90
C ASN A 335 19.73 -8.37 6.16
N VAL A 336 20.54 -8.63 7.16
CA VAL A 336 21.04 -9.98 7.47
C VAL A 336 19.90 -10.96 7.80
N SER A 337 18.82 -10.48 8.46
CA SER A 337 17.63 -11.31 8.81
C SER A 337 16.63 -11.44 7.67
N ARG A 338 16.66 -10.57 6.67
CA ARG A 338 15.63 -10.46 5.62
C ARG A 338 14.21 -10.24 6.14
N GLU A 339 14.04 -9.86 7.40
CA GLU A 339 12.73 -9.62 8.02
C GLU A 339 12.35 -8.14 8.03
N MET A 340 13.32 -7.27 8.25
CA MET A 340 13.08 -5.82 8.25
C MET A 340 13.54 -5.21 6.94
N LEU A 341 12.59 -4.74 6.17
CA LEU A 341 12.86 -3.89 5.00
C LEU A 341 12.99 -2.45 5.50
N GLN A 342 14.21 -1.95 5.54
CA GLN A 342 14.42 -0.52 5.69
C GLN A 342 13.93 0.18 4.42
N GLN A 343 13.36 1.38 4.55
CA GLN A 343 13.06 2.22 3.40
C GLN A 343 14.36 2.55 2.67
N THR A 344 14.63 1.83 1.61
CA THR A 344 15.85 2.01 0.81
C THR A 344 15.53 2.84 -0.43
N PRO A 345 16.52 3.56 -0.99
CA PRO A 345 16.35 4.24 -2.28
C PRO A 345 15.88 3.31 -3.41
N VAL A 346 16.21 2.01 -3.31
CA VAL A 346 15.78 0.96 -4.25
C VAL A 346 14.26 0.79 -4.19
N LEU A 347 13.68 0.60 -3.00
CA LEU A 347 12.23 0.47 -2.82
C LEU A 347 11.48 1.71 -3.31
N GLN A 348 12.00 2.90 -3.04
CA GLN A 348 11.39 4.14 -3.51
C GLN A 348 11.36 4.23 -5.05
N LYS A 349 12.42 3.81 -5.72
CA LYS A 349 12.46 3.77 -7.19
C LYS A 349 11.51 2.71 -7.76
N ILE A 350 11.41 1.53 -7.12
CA ILE A 350 10.43 0.51 -7.49
C ILE A 350 9.02 1.09 -7.34
N LYS A 351 8.69 1.71 -6.20
CA LYS A 351 7.41 2.37 -5.94
C LYS A 351 7.05 3.38 -7.03
N GLN A 352 7.98 4.26 -7.39
CA GLN A 352 7.79 5.23 -8.47
C GLN A 352 7.56 4.55 -9.84
N GLY A 353 8.34 3.52 -10.15
CA GLY A 353 8.20 2.76 -11.39
C GLY A 353 6.86 2.04 -11.50
N LEU A 354 6.44 1.36 -10.43
CA LEU A 354 5.14 0.68 -10.34
C LEU A 354 4.00 1.67 -10.49
N THR A 355 4.04 2.78 -9.76
CA THR A 355 3.00 3.83 -9.81
C THR A 355 2.81 4.34 -11.23
N LYS A 356 3.89 4.75 -11.91
CA LYS A 356 3.83 5.22 -13.29
C LYS A 356 3.29 4.16 -14.25
N LYS A 357 3.68 2.90 -14.07
CA LYS A 357 3.23 1.81 -14.92
C LYS A 357 1.73 1.53 -14.77
N VAL A 358 1.23 1.54 -13.52
CA VAL A 358 -0.19 1.38 -13.23
C VAL A 358 -1.01 2.54 -13.81
N LEU A 359 -0.57 3.79 -13.62
CA LEU A 359 -1.26 4.96 -14.18
C LEU A 359 -1.29 4.93 -15.71
N ALA A 360 -0.21 4.51 -16.35
CA ALA A 360 -0.16 4.37 -17.81
C ALA A 360 -1.17 3.31 -18.32
N GLU A 361 -1.32 2.18 -17.62
CA GLU A 361 -2.30 1.16 -17.99
C GLU A 361 -3.73 1.67 -17.73
N LEU A 362 -4.00 2.31 -16.58
CA LEU A 362 -5.30 2.92 -16.31
C LEU A 362 -5.67 3.97 -17.36
N LYS A 363 -4.70 4.78 -17.83
CA LYS A 363 -4.91 5.76 -18.89
C LYS A 363 -5.32 5.11 -20.21
N LYS A 364 -4.65 4.02 -20.59
CA LYS A 364 -4.99 3.24 -21.75
C LYS A 364 -6.39 2.61 -21.65
N ARG A 365 -6.75 2.09 -20.46
CA ARG A 365 -8.09 1.56 -20.22
C ARG A 365 -9.17 2.64 -20.22
N ALA A 366 -8.84 3.85 -19.78
CA ALA A 366 -9.74 5.00 -19.79
C ALA A 366 -10.13 5.48 -21.21
N GLU A 367 -9.39 5.07 -22.25
CA GLU A 367 -9.79 5.27 -23.65
C GLU A 367 -11.07 4.51 -24.04
N LYS A 368 -11.47 3.52 -23.22
CA LYS A 368 -12.71 2.76 -23.35
C LYS A 368 -13.64 3.05 -22.17
N PRO A 369 -14.52 4.05 -22.27
CA PRO A 369 -15.31 4.56 -21.15
C PRO A 369 -16.14 3.49 -20.43
N GLU A 370 -16.78 2.56 -21.16
CA GLU A 370 -17.63 1.51 -20.58
C GLU A 370 -16.81 0.51 -19.73
N GLU A 371 -15.62 0.10 -20.21
CA GLU A 371 -14.72 -0.77 -19.45
C GLU A 371 -14.19 -0.04 -18.21
N TYR A 372 -13.81 1.23 -18.37
CA TYR A 372 -13.27 2.05 -17.28
C TYR A 372 -14.31 2.38 -16.21
N GLN A 373 -15.59 2.50 -16.60
CA GLN A 373 -16.69 2.72 -15.65
C GLN A 373 -16.74 1.64 -14.57
N THR A 374 -16.56 0.36 -14.93
CA THR A 374 -16.53 -0.75 -13.98
C THR A 374 -15.40 -0.59 -12.94
N PHE A 375 -14.24 -0.14 -13.37
CA PHE A 375 -13.12 0.17 -12.48
C PHE A 375 -13.45 1.37 -11.60
N TRP A 376 -13.98 2.43 -12.21
CA TRP A 376 -14.31 3.67 -11.51
C TRP A 376 -15.35 3.45 -10.40
N ASP A 377 -16.40 2.68 -10.67
CA ASP A 377 -17.44 2.35 -9.68
C ASP A 377 -16.89 1.59 -8.48
N SER A 378 -15.82 0.80 -8.69
CA SER A 378 -15.20 0.00 -7.65
C SER A 378 -14.10 0.73 -6.87
N PHE A 379 -13.30 1.56 -7.54
CA PHE A 379 -12.06 2.10 -7.00
C PHE A 379 -11.89 3.61 -7.16
N GLY A 380 -12.85 4.30 -7.77
CA GLY A 380 -12.75 5.74 -8.04
C GLY A 380 -12.54 6.57 -6.78
N ILE A 381 -13.26 6.25 -5.70
CA ILE A 381 -13.11 6.92 -4.41
C ILE A 381 -11.68 6.78 -3.83
N VAL A 382 -11.06 5.62 -4.00
CA VAL A 382 -9.69 5.37 -3.53
C VAL A 382 -8.68 6.07 -4.44
N LEU A 383 -8.90 6.06 -5.76
CA LEU A 383 -8.04 6.75 -6.72
C LEU A 383 -8.02 8.26 -6.48
N LYS A 384 -9.16 8.87 -6.12
CA LYS A 384 -9.27 10.30 -5.77
C LYS A 384 -8.39 10.70 -4.58
N GLU A 385 -8.05 9.79 -3.69
CA GLU A 385 -7.12 10.08 -2.59
C GLU A 385 -5.75 10.53 -3.11
N GLY A 386 -5.36 10.10 -4.33
CA GLY A 386 -4.16 10.55 -5.01
C GLY A 386 -4.17 12.03 -5.41
N LEU A 387 -5.33 12.68 -5.42
CA LEU A 387 -5.44 14.14 -5.58
C LEU A 387 -5.10 14.90 -4.28
N TYR A 388 -5.25 14.25 -3.13
CA TYR A 388 -4.92 14.84 -1.83
C TYR A 388 -3.42 14.73 -1.53
N GLU A 389 -2.80 13.61 -1.84
CA GLU A 389 -1.38 13.36 -1.55
C GLU A 389 -0.47 14.17 -2.50
N PRO A 390 0.42 15.05 -1.98
CA PRO A 390 1.38 15.76 -2.82
C PRO A 390 2.33 14.79 -3.51
N SER A 391 2.28 14.74 -4.83
CA SER A 391 3.14 13.86 -5.64
C SER A 391 3.35 14.39 -7.04
N ASP A 392 4.42 13.93 -7.70
CA ASP A 392 4.74 14.30 -9.09
C ASP A 392 3.74 13.73 -10.12
N VAL A 393 2.89 12.79 -9.71
CA VAL A 393 1.91 12.11 -10.59
C VAL A 393 0.48 12.60 -10.37
N ARG A 394 0.28 13.64 -9.57
CA ARG A 394 -1.04 14.15 -9.19
C ARG A 394 -1.87 14.60 -10.40
N ASP A 395 -1.25 15.26 -11.36
CA ASP A 395 -1.91 15.67 -12.60
C ASP A 395 -2.35 14.45 -13.43
N GLU A 396 -1.54 13.38 -13.45
CA GLU A 396 -1.91 12.13 -14.13
C GLU A 396 -3.10 11.46 -13.44
N VAL A 397 -3.18 11.49 -12.12
CA VAL A 397 -4.34 11.02 -11.36
C VAL A 397 -5.58 11.84 -11.69
N ALA A 398 -5.45 13.17 -11.78
CA ALA A 398 -6.55 14.07 -12.12
C ALA A 398 -7.16 13.78 -13.50
N GLU A 399 -6.35 13.40 -14.48
CA GLU A 399 -6.82 12.98 -15.82
C GLU A 399 -7.64 11.68 -15.77
N LEU A 400 -7.39 10.83 -14.78
CA LEU A 400 -8.09 9.55 -14.60
C LEU A 400 -9.37 9.68 -13.80
N CYS A 401 -9.55 10.74 -13.02
CA CYS A 401 -10.72 10.93 -12.18
C CYS A 401 -11.98 11.25 -13.01
N ARG A 402 -13.12 10.83 -12.46
CA ARG A 402 -14.46 11.07 -13.02
C ARG A 402 -15.31 11.75 -11.97
N PHE A 403 -16.17 12.66 -12.41
CA PHE A 403 -16.99 13.50 -11.54
C PHE A 403 -18.40 13.64 -12.11
N TYR A 404 -19.39 13.69 -11.25
CA TYR A 404 -20.70 14.18 -11.63
C TYR A 404 -20.67 15.71 -11.81
N SER A 405 -21.53 16.21 -12.67
CA SER A 405 -21.69 17.66 -12.86
C SER A 405 -23.15 18.03 -13.14
N THR A 406 -23.40 19.33 -13.20
CA THR A 406 -24.72 19.85 -13.60
C THR A 406 -24.97 19.71 -15.11
N ASN A 407 -24.01 19.25 -15.88
CA ASN A 407 -24.12 19.10 -17.36
C ASN A 407 -24.62 17.72 -17.79
N GLY A 408 -25.51 17.09 -17.05
CA GLY A 408 -26.09 15.79 -17.40
C GLY A 408 -26.01 14.77 -16.29
N GLU A 409 -26.34 13.51 -16.61
CA GLU A 409 -26.37 12.43 -15.63
C GLU A 409 -25.08 11.60 -15.65
N GLU A 410 -24.30 11.66 -16.71
CA GLU A 410 -23.09 10.90 -16.88
C GLU A 410 -21.88 11.56 -16.20
N LEU A 411 -20.88 10.74 -15.87
CA LEU A 411 -19.62 11.20 -15.33
C LEU A 411 -18.83 11.97 -16.37
N THR A 412 -18.15 13.04 -15.96
CA THR A 412 -17.27 13.85 -16.79
C THR A 412 -15.85 13.82 -16.30
N THR A 413 -14.89 14.12 -17.17
CA THR A 413 -13.49 14.36 -16.82
C THR A 413 -13.26 15.86 -16.54
N LEU A 414 -12.17 16.18 -15.85
CA LEU A 414 -11.74 17.59 -15.72
C LEU A 414 -11.40 18.21 -17.09
N ALA A 415 -10.85 17.42 -18.00
CA ALA A 415 -10.53 17.88 -19.35
C ALA A 415 -11.81 18.26 -20.12
N ASP A 416 -12.86 17.43 -20.06
CA ASP A 416 -14.13 17.72 -20.70
C ASP A 416 -14.83 18.93 -20.08
N TYR A 417 -14.81 19.03 -18.75
CA TYR A 417 -15.32 20.21 -18.03
C TYR A 417 -14.62 21.47 -18.55
N VAL A 418 -13.26 21.51 -18.57
CA VAL A 418 -12.49 22.66 -19.04
C VAL A 418 -12.78 23.01 -20.48
N SER A 419 -13.01 21.99 -21.35
CA SER A 419 -13.36 22.21 -22.76
C SER A 419 -14.71 22.91 -22.94
N ARG A 420 -15.64 22.76 -21.98
CA ARG A 420 -17.00 23.36 -21.99
C ARG A 420 -17.07 24.69 -21.24
N MET A 421 -15.97 25.10 -20.58
CA MET A 421 -15.94 26.38 -19.84
C MET A 421 -16.25 27.56 -20.73
N LYS A 422 -16.92 28.56 -20.17
CA LYS A 422 -17.18 29.81 -20.88
C LYS A 422 -15.90 30.65 -21.08
N LYS A 423 -15.87 31.48 -22.12
CA LYS A 423 -14.67 32.24 -22.55
C LYS A 423 -13.99 33.02 -21.41
N ASN A 424 -14.75 33.55 -20.46
CA ASN A 424 -14.22 34.36 -19.35
C ASN A 424 -14.24 33.61 -18.02
N GLN A 425 -14.45 32.29 -18.04
CA GLN A 425 -14.46 31.48 -16.83
C GLN A 425 -13.01 31.15 -16.42
N GLU A 426 -12.61 31.54 -15.21
CA GLU A 426 -11.27 31.36 -14.69
C GLU A 426 -11.14 30.18 -13.73
N ALA A 427 -12.27 29.70 -13.17
CA ALA A 427 -12.28 28.65 -12.16
C ALA A 427 -13.15 27.44 -12.56
N ILE A 428 -12.80 26.27 -12.04
CA ILE A 428 -13.61 25.06 -12.01
C ILE A 428 -14.50 25.16 -10.76
N TYR A 429 -15.81 25.30 -10.95
CA TYR A 429 -16.74 25.39 -9.84
C TYR A 429 -17.15 24.03 -9.33
N TYR A 430 -17.29 23.91 -8.03
CA TYR A 430 -17.73 22.66 -7.40
C TYR A 430 -18.66 22.90 -6.21
N LEU A 431 -19.50 21.92 -5.93
CA LEU A 431 -20.33 21.83 -4.74
C LEU A 431 -20.16 20.45 -4.12
N THR A 432 -19.89 20.40 -2.81
CA THR A 432 -19.76 19.16 -2.04
C THR A 432 -21.05 18.85 -1.27
N GLY A 433 -21.35 17.58 -1.08
CA GLY A 433 -22.51 17.15 -0.30
C GLY A 433 -22.58 15.64 -0.10
N SER A 434 -23.61 15.16 0.61
CA SER A 434 -23.74 13.76 0.99
C SER A 434 -24.19 12.82 -0.11
N ASP A 435 -24.99 13.32 -1.03
CA ASP A 435 -25.58 12.52 -2.10
C ASP A 435 -25.92 13.37 -3.31
N LEU A 436 -25.88 12.74 -4.47
CA LEU A 436 -26.05 13.39 -5.76
C LEU A 436 -27.49 13.97 -5.98
N PRO A 437 -28.59 13.28 -5.63
CA PRO A 437 -29.94 13.83 -5.77
C PRO A 437 -30.16 15.15 -5.01
N THR A 438 -29.68 15.22 -3.77
CA THR A 438 -29.74 16.44 -2.94
C THR A 438 -28.88 17.55 -3.54
N LEU A 439 -27.64 17.24 -3.97
CA LEU A 439 -26.77 18.24 -4.58
C LEU A 439 -27.37 18.86 -5.85
N ARG A 440 -27.99 18.05 -6.73
CA ARG A 440 -28.59 18.52 -7.96
C ARG A 440 -29.72 19.52 -7.74
N GLN A 441 -30.37 19.50 -6.59
CA GLN A 441 -31.49 20.38 -6.21
C GLN A 441 -31.05 21.51 -5.28
N ASN A 442 -29.77 21.62 -4.96
CA ASN A 442 -29.31 22.63 -4.03
C ASN A 442 -29.50 24.06 -4.60
N PRO A 443 -30.15 24.99 -3.85
CA PRO A 443 -30.36 26.36 -4.27
C PRO A 443 -29.11 27.13 -4.68
N GLN A 444 -27.96 26.76 -4.13
CA GLN A 444 -26.69 27.39 -4.47
C GLN A 444 -26.27 27.20 -5.96
N LEU A 445 -26.85 26.21 -6.66
CA LEU A 445 -26.63 25.97 -8.09
C LEU A 445 -27.49 26.88 -8.99
N GLU A 446 -28.54 27.50 -8.48
CA GLU A 446 -29.53 28.24 -9.29
C GLU A 446 -28.86 29.33 -10.15
N GLY A 447 -27.97 30.13 -9.55
CA GLY A 447 -27.27 31.20 -10.24
C GLY A 447 -26.30 30.70 -11.32
N PHE A 448 -25.70 29.55 -11.12
CA PHE A 448 -24.81 28.92 -12.11
C PHE A 448 -25.60 28.32 -13.27
N THR A 449 -26.64 27.58 -12.94
CA THR A 449 -27.55 26.95 -13.91
C THR A 449 -28.24 27.97 -14.79
N SER A 450 -28.75 29.07 -14.20
CA SER A 450 -29.43 30.16 -14.96
C SER A 450 -28.48 30.82 -15.97
N LYS A 451 -27.18 30.89 -15.64
CA LYS A 451 -26.14 31.45 -16.49
C LYS A 451 -25.50 30.37 -17.38
N GLY A 452 -25.96 29.12 -17.36
CA GLY A 452 -25.42 28.00 -18.13
C GLY A 452 -23.95 27.71 -17.82
N ILE A 453 -23.57 27.79 -16.54
CA ILE A 453 -22.23 27.49 -16.03
C ILE A 453 -22.28 26.10 -15.39
N GLU A 454 -21.40 25.23 -15.81
CA GLU A 454 -21.26 23.88 -15.26
C GLU A 454 -20.64 23.92 -13.87
N VAL A 455 -21.12 23.07 -12.96
CA VAL A 455 -20.61 22.89 -11.61
C VAL A 455 -20.36 21.39 -11.36
N LEU A 456 -19.20 21.02 -10.84
CA LEU A 456 -18.92 19.66 -10.38
C LEU A 456 -19.71 19.36 -9.11
N LEU A 457 -20.28 18.16 -9.04
CA LEU A 457 -21.05 17.67 -7.90
C LEU A 457 -20.24 16.58 -7.22
N LEU A 458 -19.68 16.90 -6.06
CA LEU A 458 -18.70 16.09 -5.36
C LEU A 458 -19.33 15.43 -4.14
N THR A 459 -19.40 14.09 -4.14
CA THR A 459 -20.14 13.33 -3.12
C THR A 459 -19.24 12.46 -2.24
N ASP A 460 -17.97 12.29 -2.59
CA ASP A 460 -17.05 11.46 -1.82
C ASP A 460 -16.42 12.25 -0.66
N PRO A 461 -16.27 11.66 0.54
CA PRO A 461 -15.68 12.35 1.68
C PRO A 461 -14.31 12.97 1.41
N ILE A 462 -13.49 12.34 0.56
CA ILE A 462 -12.15 12.83 0.20
C ILE A 462 -12.21 14.13 -0.61
N ASP A 463 -13.33 14.43 -1.26
CA ASP A 463 -13.50 15.63 -2.08
C ASP A 463 -13.39 16.91 -1.26
N GLU A 464 -13.78 16.89 0.01
CA GLU A 464 -13.63 18.02 0.94
C GLU A 464 -12.17 18.36 1.24
N PHE A 465 -11.26 17.41 1.04
CA PHE A 465 -9.85 17.57 1.38
C PHE A 465 -9.00 17.92 0.16
N TRP A 466 -9.14 17.17 -0.94
CA TRP A 466 -8.30 17.40 -2.11
C TRP A 466 -8.59 18.73 -2.80
N THR A 467 -9.82 19.21 -2.82
CA THR A 467 -10.20 20.51 -3.40
C THR A 467 -9.47 21.69 -2.77
N ASN A 468 -9.02 21.56 -1.52
CA ASN A 468 -8.22 22.55 -0.81
C ASN A 468 -6.72 22.39 -0.99
N THR A 469 -6.25 21.20 -1.37
CA THR A 469 -4.82 20.86 -1.46
C THR A 469 -4.31 20.77 -2.90
N PHE A 470 -5.18 20.51 -3.86
CA PHE A 470 -4.88 20.49 -5.28
C PHE A 470 -5.13 21.91 -5.85
N PRO A 471 -4.07 22.67 -6.17
CA PRO A 471 -4.19 24.12 -6.35
C PRO A 471 -4.97 24.51 -7.60
N ASP A 472 -4.74 23.78 -8.69
CA ASP A 472 -5.38 24.03 -9.98
C ASP A 472 -5.26 22.80 -10.90
N TYR A 473 -6.10 22.76 -11.91
CA TYR A 473 -5.99 21.85 -13.04
C TYR A 473 -5.82 22.66 -14.33
N LYS A 474 -4.66 22.50 -14.97
CA LYS A 474 -4.28 23.25 -16.21
C LYS A 474 -4.43 24.77 -16.05
N GLY A 475 -4.03 25.30 -14.89
CA GLY A 475 -4.10 26.72 -14.58
C GLY A 475 -5.50 27.23 -14.19
N LYS A 476 -6.48 26.34 -14.05
CA LYS A 476 -7.84 26.66 -13.58
C LYS A 476 -7.98 26.25 -12.13
N LYS A 477 -8.22 27.22 -11.23
CA LYS A 477 -8.41 26.97 -9.81
C LYS A 477 -9.73 26.27 -9.52
N PHE A 478 -9.77 25.48 -8.48
CA PHE A 478 -11.02 24.95 -7.94
C PHE A 478 -11.64 25.98 -7.01
N LEU A 479 -12.95 26.26 -7.18
CA LEU A 479 -13.65 27.27 -6.39
C LEU A 479 -15.03 26.73 -5.99
N ALA A 480 -15.28 26.67 -4.68
CA ALA A 480 -16.61 26.30 -4.18
C ALA A 480 -17.64 27.33 -4.60
N VAL A 481 -18.84 26.88 -4.98
CA VAL A 481 -19.94 27.76 -5.43
C VAL A 481 -20.26 28.86 -4.42
N GLN A 482 -20.08 28.60 -3.13
CA GLN A 482 -20.29 29.57 -2.05
C GLN A 482 -19.34 30.77 -2.13
N GLN A 483 -18.12 30.56 -2.66
CA GLN A 483 -17.05 31.57 -2.75
C GLN A 483 -17.07 32.34 -4.07
N ALA A 484 -17.83 31.88 -5.07
CA ALA A 484 -17.81 32.39 -6.45
C ALA A 484 -18.59 33.70 -6.69
N GLY A 485 -18.98 34.44 -5.65
CA GLY A 485 -19.87 35.61 -5.74
C GLY A 485 -19.54 36.62 -6.81
N ALA A 486 -18.44 37.30 -6.64
CA ALA A 486 -18.01 38.37 -7.54
C ALA A 486 -17.58 37.87 -8.93
N GLU A 487 -17.14 36.61 -9.05
CA GLU A 487 -16.75 36.03 -10.33
C GLU A 487 -17.96 35.64 -11.17
N LEU A 488 -19.01 35.11 -10.53
CA LEU A 488 -20.25 34.74 -11.20
C LEU A 488 -20.94 35.96 -11.86
N GLU A 489 -20.89 37.12 -11.23
CA GLU A 489 -21.44 38.37 -11.78
C GLU A 489 -20.73 38.79 -13.08
N LYS A 490 -19.44 38.54 -13.22
CA LYS A 490 -18.65 38.87 -14.42
C LYS A 490 -18.91 37.95 -15.62
N LEU A 491 -19.50 36.78 -15.38
CA LEU A 491 -19.68 35.75 -16.41
C LEU A 491 -20.97 35.91 -17.23
N SER A 492 -21.91 36.69 -16.79
CA SER A 492 -23.18 36.98 -17.52
C SER A 492 -23.84 38.26 -17.01
N ASP A 493 -24.31 39.08 -17.94
CA ASP A 493 -25.07 40.30 -17.66
C ASP A 493 -26.56 40.02 -17.38
N GLU A 494 -26.98 38.76 -17.41
CA GLU A 494 -28.38 38.39 -17.13
C GLU A 494 -28.72 38.64 -15.66
N LYS A 495 -29.64 39.57 -15.44
CA LYS A 495 -30.20 39.86 -14.12
C LYS A 495 -31.41 38.94 -13.82
N PRO A 496 -31.67 38.65 -12.54
CA PRO A 496 -32.89 37.93 -12.14
C PRO A 496 -34.15 38.61 -12.69
N LYS A 497 -35.17 37.80 -13.01
CA LYS A 497 -36.46 38.31 -13.50
C LYS A 497 -37.30 38.80 -12.35
N GLY A 498 -37.87 39.99 -12.48
CA GLY A 498 -38.78 40.58 -11.50
C GLY A 498 -38.27 41.92 -10.95
N GLU A 499 -39.02 42.51 -10.10
CA GLU A 499 -38.65 43.73 -9.38
C GLU A 499 -38.03 43.34 -8.02
N ALA A 500 -36.84 43.86 -7.75
CA ALA A 500 -36.18 43.59 -6.48
C ALA A 500 -36.89 44.36 -5.35
N LEU A 501 -36.92 43.79 -4.16
CA LEU A 501 -37.30 44.48 -2.96
C LEU A 501 -36.47 45.77 -2.78
N SER A 502 -37.09 46.88 -2.38
CA SER A 502 -36.34 48.10 -2.15
C SER A 502 -35.26 47.89 -1.09
N LYS A 503 -34.18 48.64 -1.19
CA LYS A 503 -33.08 48.50 -0.23
C LYS A 503 -33.54 48.74 1.21
N GLU A 504 -34.43 49.74 1.40
CA GLU A 504 -34.97 50.08 2.72
C GLU A 504 -35.81 48.93 3.31
N ASP A 505 -36.65 48.30 2.50
CA ASP A 505 -37.51 47.20 2.94
C ASP A 505 -36.68 45.91 3.15
N ALA A 506 -35.64 45.68 2.32
CA ALA A 506 -34.69 44.60 2.50
C ALA A 506 -33.92 44.73 3.82
N ASP A 507 -33.42 45.94 4.14
CA ASP A 507 -32.68 46.18 5.38
C ASP A 507 -33.59 45.95 6.62
N LYS A 508 -34.84 46.42 6.58
CA LYS A 508 -35.83 46.18 7.64
C LYS A 508 -36.14 44.69 7.82
N LEU A 509 -36.31 43.95 6.72
CA LEU A 509 -36.55 42.51 6.77
C LEU A 509 -35.33 41.75 7.33
N ILE A 510 -34.13 42.12 6.93
CA ILE A 510 -32.87 41.54 7.44
C ILE A 510 -32.79 41.71 8.97
N GLU A 511 -33.14 42.89 9.51
CA GLU A 511 -33.15 43.11 10.96
C GLU A 511 -34.18 42.20 11.66
N LYS A 512 -35.41 42.05 11.11
CA LYS A 512 -36.42 41.14 11.65
C LYS A 512 -35.95 39.67 11.61
N ILE A 513 -35.31 39.23 10.53
CA ILE A 513 -34.76 37.88 10.39
C ILE A 513 -33.65 37.65 11.44
N LYS A 514 -32.70 38.59 11.58
CA LYS A 514 -31.64 38.52 12.60
C LYS A 514 -32.21 38.47 14.01
N ALA A 515 -33.22 39.25 14.31
CA ALA A 515 -33.90 39.24 15.61
C ALA A 515 -34.58 37.90 15.90
N THR A 516 -35.13 37.22 14.88
CA THR A 516 -35.81 35.93 15.00
C THR A 516 -34.86 34.77 15.18
N LEU A 517 -33.73 34.75 14.44
CA LEU A 517 -32.77 33.65 14.41
C LEU A 517 -31.66 33.78 15.46
N GLY A 518 -31.37 35.00 15.92
CA GLY A 518 -30.32 35.26 16.92
C GLY A 518 -28.95 34.68 16.52
N ASP A 519 -28.34 33.92 17.43
CA ASP A 519 -27.01 33.33 17.24
C ASP A 519 -26.99 32.15 16.25
N GLU A 520 -28.11 31.75 15.64
CA GLU A 520 -28.15 30.66 14.67
C GLU A 520 -27.56 31.07 13.32
N VAL A 521 -27.52 32.36 13.02
CA VAL A 521 -26.89 32.93 11.85
C VAL A 521 -25.96 34.09 12.26
N LYS A 522 -24.82 34.16 11.65
CA LYS A 522 -23.85 35.25 11.85
C LYS A 522 -24.29 36.51 11.13
N ASP A 523 -24.84 36.34 9.95
CA ASP A 523 -25.27 37.43 9.09
C ASP A 523 -26.45 37.02 8.20
N VAL A 524 -27.18 38.01 7.70
CA VAL A 524 -28.25 37.86 6.71
C VAL A 524 -27.98 38.85 5.58
N GLN A 525 -27.98 38.38 4.33
CA GLN A 525 -27.62 39.19 3.16
C GLN A 525 -28.59 38.94 2.00
N THR A 526 -28.85 39.95 1.17
CA THR A 526 -29.51 39.75 -0.13
C THR A 526 -28.55 39.14 -1.14
N THR A 527 -29.08 38.32 -2.06
CA THR A 527 -28.31 37.72 -3.13
C THR A 527 -29.07 37.66 -4.45
N ASP A 528 -28.40 37.94 -5.56
CA ASP A 528 -28.93 37.81 -6.92
C ASP A 528 -28.73 36.41 -7.51
N ARG A 529 -28.15 35.49 -6.73
CA ARG A 529 -27.85 34.12 -7.18
C ARG A 529 -29.07 33.19 -7.12
N LEU A 530 -30.00 33.47 -6.24
CA LEU A 530 -31.23 32.70 -6.11
C LEU A 530 -32.24 33.14 -7.17
N THR A 531 -32.80 32.20 -7.91
CA THR A 531 -33.78 32.46 -8.97
C THR A 531 -35.18 31.88 -8.69
N LYS A 532 -35.23 30.82 -7.88
CA LYS A 532 -36.46 30.10 -7.52
C LYS A 532 -36.66 30.01 -6.01
N SER A 533 -35.56 29.81 -5.28
CA SER A 533 -35.59 29.63 -3.83
C SER A 533 -35.68 30.98 -3.10
N PRO A 534 -36.43 31.07 -2.01
CA PRO A 534 -36.53 32.29 -1.22
C PRO A 534 -35.28 32.57 -0.39
N MET A 535 -34.62 31.49 0.10
CA MET A 535 -33.47 31.58 0.98
C MET A 535 -32.49 30.45 0.69
N SER A 536 -31.20 30.64 1.04
CA SER A 536 -30.14 29.63 1.05
C SER A 536 -29.20 29.91 2.21
N LEU A 537 -28.59 28.85 2.75
CA LEU A 537 -27.61 28.93 3.82
C LEU A 537 -26.22 28.69 3.24
N VAL A 538 -25.24 29.55 3.56
CA VAL A 538 -23.84 29.42 3.14
C VAL A 538 -22.93 29.68 4.32
N THR A 539 -21.64 29.24 4.20
CA THR A 539 -20.60 29.57 5.18
C THR A 539 -19.80 30.79 4.76
N GLY A 540 -19.18 31.46 5.71
CA GLY A 540 -18.30 32.59 5.44
C GLY A 540 -17.12 32.24 4.54
N ALA A 541 -16.61 33.21 3.80
CA ALA A 541 -15.46 33.01 2.91
C ALA A 541 -14.22 32.50 3.67
N GLY A 542 -13.61 31.44 3.17
CA GLY A 542 -12.42 30.82 3.78
C GLY A 542 -12.71 29.96 5.01
N GLN A 543 -13.97 29.71 5.34
CA GLN A 543 -14.38 28.82 6.41
C GLN A 543 -14.67 27.40 5.88
N MET A 544 -14.78 26.45 6.82
CA MET A 544 -15.14 25.06 6.54
C MET A 544 -16.55 24.98 5.92
N SER A 545 -16.75 24.07 4.98
CA SER A 545 -18.09 23.78 4.42
C SER A 545 -18.98 23.13 5.47
N LEU A 546 -20.30 23.32 5.36
CA LEU A 546 -21.28 22.66 6.25
C LEU A 546 -21.17 21.13 6.14
N ASN A 547 -20.86 20.61 4.96
CA ASN A 547 -20.69 19.19 4.73
C ASN A 547 -19.45 18.62 5.46
N LEU A 548 -18.31 19.33 5.41
CA LEU A 548 -17.11 18.92 6.15
C LEU A 548 -17.35 18.96 7.67
N GLU A 549 -18.02 20.00 8.16
CA GLU A 549 -18.39 20.13 9.57
C GLU A 549 -19.25 18.94 10.04
N ARG A 550 -20.21 18.52 9.21
CA ARG A 550 -21.03 17.34 9.46
C ARG A 550 -20.22 16.05 9.46
N LEU A 551 -19.33 15.86 8.50
CA LEU A 551 -18.45 14.69 8.43
C LEU A 551 -17.57 14.57 9.68
N MET A 552 -16.98 15.69 10.14
CA MET A 552 -16.16 15.69 11.35
C MET A 552 -16.99 15.37 12.60
N ARG A 553 -18.20 15.89 12.72
CA ARG A 553 -19.13 15.53 13.81
C ARG A 553 -19.50 14.04 13.80
N ALA A 554 -19.76 13.48 12.63
CA ALA A 554 -20.10 12.06 12.49
C ALA A 554 -18.94 11.12 12.93
N HIS A 555 -17.70 11.59 12.83
CA HIS A 555 -16.50 10.86 13.29
C HIS A 555 -16.09 11.20 14.74
N GLY A 556 -17.00 11.82 15.52
CA GLY A 556 -16.75 12.10 16.95
C GLY A 556 -15.74 13.23 17.21
N GLN A 557 -15.31 13.94 16.19
CA GLN A 557 -14.50 15.14 16.33
C GLN A 557 -15.42 16.32 16.63
N GLN A 558 -15.54 16.67 17.92
CA GLN A 558 -16.18 17.93 18.29
C GLN A 558 -15.27 19.06 17.81
N THR A 559 -15.66 19.69 16.70
CA THR A 559 -14.98 20.89 16.22
C THR A 559 -15.30 22.04 17.19
N ALA A 560 -14.24 22.60 17.78
CA ALA A 560 -14.35 23.86 18.53
C ALA A 560 -14.72 25.06 17.63
N PHE A 561 -14.82 24.84 16.32
CA PHE A 561 -15.08 25.85 15.31
C PHE A 561 -16.39 25.52 14.62
N ASN A 562 -17.46 26.22 14.99
CA ASN A 562 -18.66 26.31 14.17
C ASN A 562 -18.39 27.36 13.08
N SER A 563 -18.58 26.99 11.82
CA SER A 563 -18.48 27.94 10.71
C SER A 563 -19.56 29.02 10.83
N ASP A 564 -19.20 30.26 10.53
CA ASP A 564 -20.16 31.36 10.50
C ASP A 564 -21.21 31.11 9.43
N ARG A 565 -22.46 30.93 9.84
CA ARG A 565 -23.59 30.68 8.96
C ARG A 565 -24.16 32.01 8.46
N ILE A 566 -24.22 32.16 7.15
CA ILE A 566 -24.78 33.35 6.50
C ILE A 566 -26.04 32.94 5.77
N LEU A 567 -27.15 33.55 6.12
CA LEU A 567 -28.41 33.33 5.42
C LEU A 567 -28.53 34.31 4.25
N GLN A 568 -28.66 33.78 3.05
CA GLN A 568 -28.90 34.56 1.83
C GLN A 568 -30.39 34.58 1.51
N ILE A 569 -30.95 35.76 1.24
CA ILE A 569 -32.36 35.93 0.86
C ILE A 569 -32.45 36.44 -0.59
N ASN A 570 -33.46 35.94 -1.30
CA ASN A 570 -33.74 36.32 -2.69
C ASN A 570 -34.67 37.54 -2.74
N PRO A 571 -34.16 38.76 -3.06
CA PRO A 571 -34.98 39.96 -3.05
C PRO A 571 -36.05 40.00 -4.16
N TYR A 572 -36.01 39.09 -5.13
CA TYR A 572 -36.96 38.98 -6.25
C TYR A 572 -38.11 37.97 -5.95
N HIS A 573 -38.00 37.20 -4.84
CA HIS A 573 -38.94 36.12 -4.56
C HIS A 573 -40.26 36.66 -3.94
N PRO A 574 -41.46 36.27 -4.47
CA PRO A 574 -42.74 36.79 -3.98
C PRO A 574 -42.95 36.57 -2.48
N LEU A 575 -42.48 35.45 -1.91
CA LEU A 575 -42.59 35.19 -0.48
C LEU A 575 -41.75 36.16 0.36
N ILE A 576 -40.58 36.56 -0.13
CA ILE A 576 -39.73 37.56 0.54
C ILE A 576 -40.40 38.94 0.52
N HIS A 577 -41.02 39.32 -0.60
CA HIS A 577 -41.84 40.53 -0.66
C HIS A 577 -43.00 40.47 0.34
N LYS A 578 -43.77 39.37 0.38
CA LYS A 578 -44.86 39.16 1.36
C LYS A 578 -44.35 39.30 2.80
N MET A 579 -43.19 38.72 3.12
CA MET A 579 -42.58 38.82 4.46
C MET A 579 -42.14 40.23 4.82
N ALA A 580 -41.68 41.04 3.86
CA ALA A 580 -41.28 42.41 4.10
C ALA A 580 -42.47 43.29 4.48
N GLU A 581 -43.67 43.01 3.93
CA GLU A 581 -44.92 43.72 4.23
C GLU A 581 -45.53 43.33 5.58
N MET A 582 -45.13 42.19 6.18
CA MET A 582 -45.65 41.74 7.46
C MET A 582 -45.08 42.53 8.63
N GLU A 583 -45.92 42.82 9.61
CA GLU A 583 -45.51 43.40 10.88
C GLU A 583 -44.59 42.40 11.64
N ASP A 584 -44.99 41.12 11.70
CA ASP A 584 -44.22 40.01 12.30
C ASP A 584 -44.10 38.82 11.34
N PRO A 585 -42.94 38.63 10.68
CA PRO A 585 -42.67 37.49 9.81
C PRO A 585 -42.04 36.27 10.52
N ALA A 586 -41.94 36.25 11.86
CA ALA A 586 -41.12 35.27 12.61
C ALA A 586 -41.44 33.81 12.29
N ASP A 587 -42.70 33.42 12.15
CA ASP A 587 -43.09 32.05 11.79
C ASP A 587 -42.59 31.66 10.38
N TYR A 588 -42.71 32.58 9.41
CA TYR A 588 -42.16 32.35 8.05
C TYR A 588 -40.66 32.23 8.06
N VAL A 589 -39.96 33.12 8.76
CA VAL A 589 -38.50 33.10 8.91
C VAL A 589 -38.03 31.75 9.45
N ARG A 590 -38.69 31.28 10.53
CA ARG A 590 -38.31 30.02 11.17
C ARG A 590 -38.50 28.82 10.24
N VAL A 591 -39.70 28.71 9.61
CA VAL A 591 -39.98 27.59 8.71
C VAL A 591 -39.05 27.57 7.52
N LEU A 592 -38.75 28.71 6.90
CA LEU A 592 -37.86 28.79 5.76
C LEU A 592 -36.40 28.54 6.15
N PHE A 593 -35.96 28.98 7.31
CA PHE A 593 -34.64 28.70 7.84
C PHE A 593 -34.48 27.20 8.11
N ASP A 594 -35.43 26.56 8.78
CA ASP A 594 -35.38 25.13 9.03
C ASP A 594 -35.42 24.32 7.72
N GLN A 595 -36.11 24.82 6.68
CA GLN A 595 -36.07 24.25 5.34
C GLN A 595 -34.66 24.34 4.72
N THR A 596 -33.94 25.46 4.91
CA THR A 596 -32.54 25.55 4.41
C THR A 596 -31.62 24.56 5.12
N LEU A 597 -31.82 24.31 6.43
CA LEU A 597 -31.06 23.28 7.17
C LEU A 597 -31.28 21.89 6.57
N VAL A 598 -32.54 21.53 6.26
CA VAL A 598 -32.86 20.24 5.63
C VAL A 598 -32.17 20.08 4.28
N VAL A 599 -32.16 21.13 3.46
CA VAL A 599 -31.47 21.11 2.14
C VAL A 599 -29.97 20.92 2.28
N GLU A 600 -29.36 21.53 3.29
CA GLU A 600 -27.90 21.36 3.56
C GLU A 600 -27.58 20.06 4.33
N GLY A 601 -28.61 19.23 4.64
CA GLY A 601 -28.41 17.96 5.38
C GLY A 601 -28.15 18.17 6.88
N GLU A 602 -28.42 19.36 7.39
CA GLU A 602 -28.31 19.69 8.81
C GLU A 602 -29.60 19.30 9.58
N PRO A 603 -29.48 18.85 10.82
CA PRO A 603 -30.66 18.51 11.61
C PRO A 603 -31.46 19.78 12.01
N VAL A 604 -32.75 19.71 11.84
CA VAL A 604 -33.67 20.71 12.41
C VAL A 604 -33.70 20.52 13.92
N LYS A 605 -33.58 21.62 14.69
CA LYS A 605 -33.55 21.56 16.17
C LYS A 605 -34.82 20.99 16.78
N ASP A 606 -35.98 21.39 16.26
CA ASP A 606 -37.29 20.92 16.68
C ASP A 606 -38.18 20.56 15.48
N PRO A 607 -38.04 19.32 14.95
CA PRO A 607 -38.82 18.89 13.79
C PRO A 607 -40.33 18.90 14.00
N ALA A 608 -40.82 18.65 15.23
CA ALA A 608 -42.25 18.64 15.53
C ALA A 608 -42.84 20.03 15.40
N ARG A 609 -42.17 21.02 15.99
CA ARG A 609 -42.58 22.43 15.90
C ARG A 609 -42.49 22.96 14.46
N TRP A 610 -41.46 22.54 13.71
CA TRP A 610 -41.33 22.91 12.30
C TRP A 610 -42.52 22.43 11.48
N ILE A 611 -42.93 21.16 11.63
CA ILE A 611 -44.11 20.60 10.93
C ILE A 611 -45.39 21.30 11.36
N GLU A 612 -45.58 21.57 12.66
CA GLU A 612 -46.75 22.30 13.17
C GLU A 612 -46.85 23.69 12.54
N LYS A 613 -45.77 24.47 12.57
CA LYS A 613 -45.74 25.83 12.00
C LYS A 613 -45.92 25.81 10.48
N LEU A 614 -45.31 24.88 9.77
CA LEU A 614 -45.52 24.72 8.33
C LEU A 614 -47.00 24.45 8.03
N THR A 615 -47.67 23.60 8.81
CA THR A 615 -49.08 23.28 8.65
C THR A 615 -49.94 24.51 8.92
N GLU A 616 -49.68 25.29 9.97
CA GLU A 616 -50.39 26.55 10.26
C GLU A 616 -50.25 27.56 9.12
N LEU A 617 -49.08 27.68 8.51
CA LEU A 617 -48.83 28.61 7.41
C LEU A 617 -49.51 28.19 6.10
N LEU A 618 -49.67 26.87 5.86
CA LEU A 618 -50.39 26.34 4.70
C LEU A 618 -51.92 26.50 4.81
N LEU A 619 -52.45 26.75 6.02
CA LEU A 619 -53.88 26.99 6.26
C LEU A 619 -54.25 28.49 6.22
N LYS A 620 -53.28 29.40 6.20
CA LYS A 620 -53.42 30.84 6.03
C LYS A 620 -53.34 31.26 4.58
#